data_136c833709e7a7026a4b5830a63a6125
#
_entry.id   136c833709e7a7026a4b5830a63a6125
#
_cell.length_a   1.000
_cell.length_b   1.000
_cell.length_c   1.000
_cell.angle_alpha   90.00
_cell.angle_beta   90.00
_cell.angle_gamma   90.00
#
_symmetry.space_group_name_H-M   'P 1'
#
loop_
_entity.id
_entity.type
_entity.pdbx_description
1 polymer ?
#
loop_
_entity_poly.entity_id
_entity_poly.type
_entity_poly.pdbx_seq_one_letter_code
_entity_poly.pdbx_strand_id
1 'polypeptide(L)'
;LHKVTYDHTLVNLLVSAGELTKEEAKDHPKKNVLMKALGANDPIDIDIFDCMDIKEIDSILLASDGLTNMLDEEQIEKVLLSEGDIEDKVIKLIRKANNRGGTDNISVAYLILGEGEE
;
A
#
# COMPACT_ATOMS: atom_id res chain seq x y z
N LEU A 1 9.63 5.14 4.64
CA LEU A 1 8.37 4.42 4.41
C LEU A 1 8.55 2.94 4.76
N HIS A 2 7.66 2.41 5.55
CA HIS A 2 7.72 1.02 5.99
C HIS A 2 6.38 0.33 5.75
N LYS A 3 6.37 -0.71 4.91
CA LYS A 3 5.16 -1.48 4.62
C LYS A 3 4.85 -2.42 5.79
N VAL A 4 3.66 -2.29 6.38
CA VAL A 4 3.22 -3.07 7.53
C VAL A 4 2.41 -4.28 7.12
N THR A 5 1.48 -4.12 6.17
CA THR A 5 0.58 -5.19 5.75
C THR A 5 1.17 -6.06 4.66
N TYR A 6 0.65 -7.28 4.57
CA TYR A 6 0.99 -8.26 3.54
C TYR A 6 -0.18 -8.41 2.57
N ASP A 7 0.05 -8.19 1.30
CA ASP A 7 -0.98 -8.33 0.28
C ASP A 7 -1.21 -9.81 -0.06
N HIS A 8 -2.43 -10.29 0.12
CA HIS A 8 -2.81 -11.66 -0.18
C HIS A 8 -3.07 -11.85 -1.68
N THR A 9 -2.00 -11.82 -2.46
CA THR A 9 -2.01 -12.06 -3.90
C THR A 9 -1.39 -13.42 -4.23
N LEU A 10 -1.74 -13.95 -5.40
CA LEU A 10 -1.14 -15.20 -5.88
C LEU A 10 0.38 -15.07 -6.02
N VAL A 11 0.87 -13.96 -6.56
CA VAL A 11 2.32 -13.76 -6.75
C VAL A 11 3.07 -13.67 -5.41
N ASN A 12 2.49 -13.05 -4.39
CA ASN A 12 3.10 -13.02 -3.06
C ASN A 12 3.15 -14.41 -2.42
N LEU A 13 2.14 -15.24 -2.65
CA LEU A 13 2.15 -16.63 -2.21
C LEU A 13 3.29 -17.40 -2.89
N LEU A 14 3.47 -17.22 -4.19
CA LEU A 14 4.55 -17.88 -4.95
C LEU A 14 5.94 -17.40 -4.51
N VAL A 15 6.08 -16.12 -4.21
CA VAL A 15 7.33 -15.58 -3.62
C VAL A 15 7.62 -16.22 -2.26
N SER A 16 6.63 -16.33 -1.40
CA SER A 16 6.76 -16.96 -0.08
C SER A 16 7.12 -18.43 -0.17
N ALA A 17 6.63 -19.13 -1.19
CA ALA A 17 6.93 -20.53 -1.45
C ALA A 17 8.30 -20.75 -2.14
N GLY A 18 9.00 -19.67 -2.51
CA GLY A 18 10.30 -19.75 -3.21
C GLY A 18 10.20 -20.02 -4.71
N GLU A 19 9.00 -19.98 -5.28
CA GLU A 19 8.78 -20.24 -6.72
C GLU A 19 8.97 -19.01 -7.60
N LEU A 20 8.87 -17.82 -7.03
CA LEU A 20 9.13 -16.55 -7.69
C LEU A 20 10.02 -15.66 -6.84
N THR A 21 10.85 -14.85 -7.51
CA THR A 21 11.52 -13.73 -6.84
C THR A 21 10.59 -12.53 -6.72
N LYS A 22 10.90 -11.60 -5.83
CA LYS A 22 10.16 -10.33 -5.70
C LYS A 22 10.18 -9.52 -7.00
N GLU A 23 11.28 -9.56 -7.73
CA GLU A 23 11.43 -8.88 -9.02
C GLU A 23 10.53 -9.49 -10.10
N GLU A 24 10.48 -10.81 -10.18
CA GLU A 24 9.61 -11.53 -11.12
C GLU A 24 8.13 -11.28 -10.81
N ALA A 25 7.77 -11.15 -9.54
CA ALA A 25 6.40 -10.90 -9.12
C ALA A 25 5.87 -9.54 -9.58
N LYS A 26 6.72 -8.52 -9.67
CA LYS A 26 6.33 -7.17 -10.09
C LYS A 26 5.73 -7.12 -11.50
N ASP A 27 6.25 -7.92 -12.41
CA ASP A 27 5.85 -7.95 -13.81
C ASP A 27 5.03 -9.20 -14.18
N HIS A 28 4.62 -9.99 -13.19
CA HIS A 28 3.91 -11.23 -13.42
C HIS A 28 2.51 -10.97 -14.01
N PRO A 29 2.04 -11.75 -15.01
CA PRO A 29 0.71 -11.57 -15.63
C PRO A 29 -0.44 -11.66 -14.62
N LYS A 30 -0.27 -12.43 -13.55
CA LYS A 30 -1.28 -12.67 -12.50
C LYS A 30 -1.03 -11.88 -11.21
N LYS A 31 -0.25 -10.80 -11.27
CA LYS A 31 0.10 -10.00 -10.09
C LYS A 31 -1.10 -9.40 -9.34
N ASN A 32 -2.25 -9.26 -10.01
CA ASN A 32 -3.47 -8.69 -9.42
C ASN A 32 -4.48 -9.75 -8.96
N VAL A 33 -4.14 -11.05 -9.04
CA VAL A 33 -5.03 -12.13 -8.56
C VAL A 33 -5.01 -12.15 -7.04
N LEU A 34 -6.20 -11.94 -6.43
CA LEU A 34 -6.37 -11.94 -4.98
C LEU A 34 -6.66 -13.35 -4.47
N MET A 35 -6.02 -13.72 -3.35
CA MET A 35 -6.25 -14.98 -2.66
C MET A 35 -7.29 -14.86 -1.53
N LYS A 36 -7.56 -13.65 -1.06
CA LYS A 36 -8.55 -13.38 -0.03
C LYS A 36 -9.39 -12.17 -0.42
N ALA A 37 -10.70 -12.27 -0.22
CA ALA A 37 -11.64 -11.17 -0.43
C ALA A 37 -12.84 -11.36 0.51
N LEU A 38 -13.39 -10.25 0.98
CA LEU A 38 -14.60 -10.29 1.82
C LEU A 38 -15.77 -10.87 1.03
N GLY A 39 -16.43 -11.85 1.63
CA GLY A 39 -17.59 -12.50 1.04
C GLY A 39 -17.28 -13.58 0.00
N ALA A 40 -16.03 -13.79 -0.37
CA ALA A 40 -15.63 -14.81 -1.34
C ALA A 40 -15.63 -16.22 -0.73
N ASN A 41 -15.17 -16.34 0.49
CA ASN A 41 -15.12 -17.59 1.27
C ASN A 41 -15.54 -17.30 2.70
N ASP A 42 -16.14 -18.30 3.35
CA ASP A 42 -16.54 -18.23 4.76
C ASP A 42 -15.94 -19.44 5.51
N PRO A 43 -15.20 -19.26 6.61
CA PRO A 43 -14.75 -18.00 7.21
C PRO A 43 -13.54 -17.37 6.51
N ILE A 44 -13.30 -16.08 6.76
CA ILE A 44 -12.11 -15.39 6.32
C ILE A 44 -11.09 -15.30 7.45
N ASP A 45 -9.82 -15.60 7.16
CA ASP A 45 -8.72 -15.40 8.10
C ASP A 45 -8.29 -13.95 8.11
N ILE A 46 -8.13 -13.41 9.30
CA ILE A 46 -7.72 -12.01 9.52
C ILE A 46 -6.27 -11.98 9.98
N ASP A 47 -5.45 -11.17 9.32
CA ASP A 47 -4.09 -10.92 9.79
C ASP A 47 -4.10 -9.78 10.82
N ILE A 48 -3.38 -10.01 11.90
CA ILE A 48 -3.15 -8.99 12.92
C ILE A 48 -1.65 -8.76 13.00
N PHE A 49 -1.23 -7.53 12.77
CA PHE A 49 0.17 -7.14 12.84
C PHE A 49 0.42 -6.36 14.12
N ASP A 50 1.47 -6.74 14.85
CA ASP A 50 1.92 -5.95 15.97
C ASP A 50 2.47 -4.62 15.46
N CYS A 51 1.85 -3.55 15.91
CA CYS A 51 2.26 -2.21 15.55
C CYS A 51 3.47 -1.78 16.36
N MET A 52 4.33 -0.98 15.71
CA MET A 52 5.31 -0.19 16.44
C MET A 52 4.60 0.72 17.44
N ASP A 53 5.33 1.16 18.49
CA ASP A 53 4.80 2.16 19.41
C ASP A 53 4.34 3.38 18.59
N ILE A 54 3.12 3.82 18.83
CA ILE A 54 2.55 4.99 18.15
C ILE A 54 3.44 6.24 18.25
N LYS A 55 4.25 6.33 19.30
CA LYS A 55 5.23 7.41 19.49
C LYS A 55 6.40 7.37 18.50
N GLU A 56 6.65 6.23 17.88
CA GLU A 56 7.71 6.04 16.90
C GLU A 56 7.23 6.23 15.46
N ILE A 57 5.93 6.48 15.28
CA ILE A 57 5.29 6.61 13.97
C ILE A 57 4.90 8.08 13.74
N ASP A 58 5.37 8.68 12.66
CA ASP A 58 4.99 10.05 12.29
C ASP A 58 3.64 10.10 11.56
N SER A 59 3.39 9.10 10.73
CA SER A 59 2.17 9.07 9.91
C SER A 59 1.83 7.66 9.45
N ILE A 60 0.59 7.48 9.04
CA ILE A 60 0.08 6.21 8.49
C ILE A 60 -0.56 6.49 7.14
N LEU A 61 -0.21 5.70 6.14
CA LEU A 61 -0.81 5.71 4.82
C LEU A 61 -1.58 4.42 4.58
N LEU A 62 -2.85 4.54 4.21
CA LEU A 62 -3.66 3.44 3.73
C LEU A 62 -3.98 3.70 2.26
N ALA A 63 -3.77 2.72 1.41
CA ALA A 63 -4.02 2.86 -0.02
C ALA A 63 -4.55 1.57 -0.62
N SER A 64 -5.39 1.72 -1.65
CA SER A 64 -5.74 0.59 -2.52
C SER A 64 -4.56 0.24 -3.43
N ASP A 65 -4.60 -0.94 -4.03
CA ASP A 65 -3.56 -1.40 -4.96
C ASP A 65 -3.50 -0.57 -6.25
N GLY A 66 -4.56 0.19 -6.56
CA GLY A 66 -4.53 1.18 -7.64
C GLY A 66 -3.44 2.23 -7.49
N LEU A 67 -3.02 2.52 -6.25
CA LEU A 67 -1.86 3.38 -6.00
C LEU A 67 -0.55 2.59 -6.11
N THR A 68 -0.43 1.49 -5.40
CA THR A 68 0.82 0.74 -5.24
C THR A 68 1.24 -0.03 -6.49
N ASN A 69 0.30 -0.33 -7.39
CA ASN A 69 0.62 -0.87 -8.71
C ASN A 69 1.22 0.18 -9.66
N MET A 70 0.96 1.46 -9.42
CA MET A 70 1.43 2.55 -10.27
C MET A 70 2.68 3.23 -9.73
N LEU A 71 2.81 3.32 -8.41
CA LEU A 71 3.93 3.97 -7.72
C LEU A 71 4.66 2.99 -6.82
N ASP A 72 5.98 2.98 -6.88
CA ASP A 72 6.81 2.22 -5.94
C ASP A 72 6.95 2.94 -4.59
N GLU A 73 7.52 2.25 -3.62
CA GLU A 73 7.69 2.80 -2.26
C GLU A 73 8.53 4.08 -2.24
N GLU A 74 9.56 4.17 -3.05
CA GLU A 74 10.42 5.35 -3.14
C GLU A 74 9.65 6.57 -3.66
N GLN A 75 8.83 6.37 -4.67
CA GLN A 75 8.00 7.44 -5.25
C GLN A 75 6.94 7.93 -4.28
N ILE A 76 6.32 7.03 -3.53
CA ILE A 76 5.35 7.36 -2.49
C ILE A 76 6.05 8.14 -1.37
N GLU A 77 7.17 7.66 -0.89
CA GLU A 77 7.95 8.32 0.17
C GLU A 77 8.35 9.73 -0.22
N LYS A 78 8.81 9.93 -1.44
CA LYS A 78 9.15 11.27 -1.95
C LYS A 78 7.99 12.25 -1.85
N VAL A 79 6.79 11.82 -2.18
CA VAL A 79 5.60 12.67 -2.07
C VAL A 79 5.28 12.98 -0.61
N LEU A 80 5.33 11.98 0.26
CA LEU A 80 5.02 12.15 1.69
C LEU A 80 6.02 13.06 2.40
N LEU A 81 7.28 13.04 1.99
CA LEU A 81 8.35 13.89 2.55
C LEU A 81 8.44 15.26 1.88
N SER A 82 7.70 15.51 0.80
CA SER A 82 7.71 16.79 0.10
C SER A 82 7.01 17.89 0.93
N GLU A 83 7.28 19.14 0.60
CA GLU A 83 6.59 20.27 1.19
C GLU A 83 5.12 20.31 0.71
N GLY A 84 4.25 20.85 1.56
CA GLY A 84 2.84 20.98 1.30
C GLY A 84 2.00 20.41 2.46
N ASP A 85 0.72 20.72 2.44
CA ASP A 85 -0.20 20.18 3.42
C ASP A 85 -0.61 18.74 3.09
N ILE A 86 -1.37 18.12 4.00
CA ILE A 86 -1.80 16.73 3.88
C ILE A 86 -2.67 16.51 2.62
N GLU A 87 -3.54 17.46 2.31
CA GLU A 87 -4.42 17.39 1.15
C GLU A 87 -3.63 17.44 -0.16
N ASP A 88 -2.65 18.33 -0.26
CA ASP A 88 -1.77 18.43 -1.43
C ASP A 88 -1.02 17.13 -1.69
N LYS A 89 -0.54 16.48 -0.65
CA LYS A 89 0.18 15.20 -0.75
C LYS A 89 -0.71 14.08 -1.26
N VAL A 90 -1.93 13.96 -0.75
CA VAL A 90 -2.91 12.95 -1.19
C VAL A 90 -3.28 13.19 -2.66
N ILE A 91 -3.58 14.41 -3.04
CA ILE A 91 -3.90 14.77 -4.43
C ILE A 91 -2.73 14.44 -5.36
N LYS A 92 -1.52 14.74 -4.92
CA LYS A 92 -0.31 14.48 -5.70
C LYS A 92 -0.06 12.99 -5.93
N LEU A 93 -0.30 12.15 -4.91
CA LEU A 93 -0.22 10.70 -5.04
C LEU A 93 -1.19 10.18 -6.10
N ILE A 94 -2.45 10.59 -6.02
CA ILE A 94 -3.49 10.15 -6.96
C ILE A 94 -3.16 10.62 -8.38
N ARG A 95 -2.74 11.87 -8.53
CA ARG A 95 -2.36 12.45 -9.84
C ARG A 95 -1.19 11.69 -10.46
N LYS A 96 -0.16 11.39 -9.68
CA LYS A 96 1.01 10.63 -10.17
C LYS A 96 0.63 9.22 -10.59
N ALA A 97 -0.22 8.55 -9.83
CA ALA A 97 -0.70 7.22 -10.20
C ALA A 97 -1.52 7.24 -11.50
N ASN A 98 -2.40 8.21 -11.65
CA ASN A 98 -3.17 8.39 -12.90
C ASN A 98 -2.26 8.70 -14.10
N ASN A 99 -1.23 9.51 -13.92
CA ASN A 99 -0.27 9.85 -14.98
C ASN A 99 0.59 8.65 -15.40
N ARG A 100 0.68 7.61 -14.56
CA ARG A 100 1.38 6.37 -14.88
C ARG A 100 0.51 5.28 -15.49
N GLY A 101 -0.73 5.61 -15.78
CA GLY A 101 -1.66 4.71 -16.44
C GLY A 101 -3.05 4.66 -15.83
N GLY A 102 -3.16 4.82 -14.50
CA GLY A 102 -4.44 4.85 -13.81
C GLY A 102 -5.35 3.66 -14.17
N THR A 103 -4.81 2.44 -14.12
CA THR A 103 -5.50 1.24 -14.61
C THR A 103 -6.63 0.75 -13.70
N ASP A 104 -6.74 1.30 -12.50
CA ASP A 104 -7.73 0.91 -11.50
C ASP A 104 -8.17 2.12 -10.69
N ASN A 105 -9.21 1.92 -9.87
CA ASN A 105 -9.64 2.90 -8.89
C ASN A 105 -8.54 3.10 -7.84
N ILE A 106 -8.33 4.34 -7.42
CA ILE A 106 -7.31 4.72 -6.46
C ILE A 106 -7.99 5.34 -5.25
N SER A 107 -7.77 4.72 -4.09
CA SER A 107 -8.22 5.25 -2.80
C SER A 107 -7.03 5.40 -1.88
N VAL A 108 -6.94 6.55 -1.23
CA VAL A 108 -5.85 6.87 -0.31
C VAL A 108 -6.42 7.52 0.94
N ALA A 109 -5.96 7.08 2.10
CA ALA A 109 -6.21 7.75 3.36
C ALA A 109 -4.87 7.99 4.05
N TYR A 110 -4.60 9.22 4.44
CA TYR A 110 -3.34 9.62 5.05
C TYR A 110 -3.58 10.29 6.40
N LEU A 111 -3.00 9.72 7.44
CA LEU A 111 -3.11 10.20 8.81
C LEU A 111 -1.75 10.64 9.32
N ILE A 112 -1.65 11.88 9.75
CA ILE A 112 -0.48 12.40 10.44
C ILE A 112 -0.74 12.30 11.93
N LEU A 113 0.18 11.64 12.63
CA LEU A 113 0.15 11.52 14.09
C LEU A 113 0.93 12.70 14.65
N GLY A 114 0.21 13.71 15.12
CA GLY A 114 0.81 14.84 15.82
C GLY A 114 1.14 14.51 17.28
N GLU A 115 2.02 15.31 17.90
CA GLU A 115 2.07 15.35 19.35
C GLU A 115 0.68 15.82 19.84
N GLY A 116 0.08 15.05 20.74
CA GLY A 116 -1.25 15.37 21.25
C GLY A 116 -1.25 16.78 21.85
N GLU A 117 -2.04 17.66 21.28
CA GLU A 117 -2.33 18.92 21.92
C GLU A 117 -3.16 18.64 23.17
N GLU A 118 -2.66 19.06 24.30
CA GLU A 118 -3.40 19.04 25.55
C GLU A 118 -4.54 20.09 25.55
#